data_de11f146f048994a7fc874b964f5710a
#
_entry.id   de11f146f048994a7fc874b964f5710a
#
_cell.length_a   1.000
_cell.length_b   1.000
_cell.length_c   1.000
_cell.angle_alpha   90.00
_cell.angle_beta   90.00
_cell.angle_gamma   90.00
#
_symmetry.space_group_name_H-M   'P 1'
#
loop_
_entity.id
_entity.type
_entity.pdbx_description
1 polymer ?
#
loop_
_entity_poly.entity_id
_entity_poly.type
_entity_poly.pdbx_seq_one_letter_code
_entity_poly.pdbx_strand_id
1 'polypeptide(L)'
;LVQDFTEAIKDYTKVIELDPDFAMAYFNRAVVRYKQLDYNMSQAASSQDDFSAMSMNLKMGKNPTVVRTPATSDPASASLKDNKRAYEHEMITRDYDMVIKLNPGFVYAYFNRGNLRCVQRDFRAAIQDYSEAIQRDPEFAEAYFNRGLARLSQGDANRGIADLSKAGELGIINAYSIIKRMTSN
;
A
#
# COMPACT_ATOMS: atom_id res chain seq x y z
N LEU A 1 -16.97 4.42 -17.76
CA LEU A 1 -16.49 3.03 -17.68
C LEU A 1 -16.30 2.71 -16.21
N VAL A 2 -17.33 2.16 -15.59
CA VAL A 2 -17.21 1.53 -14.26
C VAL A 2 -16.27 0.34 -14.47
N GLN A 3 -15.09 0.39 -13.88
CA GLN A 3 -14.18 -0.76 -13.91
C GLN A 3 -14.87 -1.88 -13.16
N ASP A 4 -15.22 -2.95 -13.85
CA ASP A 4 -15.84 -4.10 -13.21
C ASP A 4 -14.76 -4.94 -12.52
N PHE A 5 -14.35 -4.44 -11.35
CA PHE A 5 -13.38 -5.13 -10.50
C PHE A 5 -13.84 -6.54 -10.12
N THR A 6 -15.16 -6.71 -9.97
CA THR A 6 -15.75 -7.99 -9.53
C THR A 6 -15.56 -9.06 -10.59
N GLU A 7 -15.77 -8.71 -11.86
CA GLU A 7 -15.57 -9.65 -12.98
C GLU A 7 -14.09 -10.04 -13.11
N ALA A 8 -13.19 -9.06 -13.08
CA ALA A 8 -11.75 -9.34 -13.10
C ALA A 8 -11.29 -10.24 -11.96
N ILE A 9 -11.82 -10.05 -10.74
CA ILE A 9 -11.50 -10.92 -9.59
C ILE A 9 -12.00 -12.35 -9.84
N LYS A 10 -13.19 -12.54 -10.43
CA LYS A 10 -13.72 -13.86 -10.78
C LYS A 10 -12.86 -14.53 -11.86
N ASP A 11 -12.45 -13.79 -12.89
CA ASP A 11 -11.63 -14.33 -13.96
C ASP A 11 -10.27 -14.81 -13.42
N TYR A 12 -9.58 -14.01 -12.61
CA TYR A 12 -8.34 -14.46 -11.98
C TYR A 12 -8.55 -15.63 -11.00
N THR A 13 -9.70 -15.68 -10.32
CA THR A 13 -10.02 -16.82 -9.45
C THR A 13 -10.17 -18.10 -10.25
N LYS A 14 -10.84 -18.03 -11.41
CA LYS A 14 -10.96 -19.17 -12.31
C LYS A 14 -9.62 -19.61 -12.91
N VAL A 15 -8.73 -18.66 -13.23
CA VAL A 15 -7.37 -19.00 -13.67
C VAL A 15 -6.61 -19.74 -12.56
N ILE A 16 -6.71 -19.30 -11.30
CA ILE A 16 -6.07 -19.95 -10.16
C ILE A 16 -6.65 -21.36 -9.89
N GLU A 17 -7.95 -21.55 -10.11
CA GLU A 17 -8.58 -22.89 -10.01
C GLU A 17 -8.04 -23.86 -11.07
N LEU A 18 -7.74 -23.36 -12.28
CA LEU A 18 -7.19 -24.15 -13.38
C LEU A 18 -5.67 -24.39 -13.25
N ASP A 19 -4.95 -23.40 -12.76
CA ASP A 19 -3.50 -23.45 -12.53
C ASP A 19 -3.15 -22.78 -11.20
N PRO A 20 -3.13 -23.56 -10.09
CA PRO A 20 -2.82 -23.02 -8.76
C PRO A 20 -1.37 -22.52 -8.59
N ASP A 21 -0.46 -22.86 -9.49
CA ASP A 21 0.95 -22.43 -9.44
C ASP A 21 1.23 -21.19 -10.29
N PHE A 22 0.22 -20.65 -10.96
CA PHE A 22 0.36 -19.44 -11.77
C PHE A 22 0.43 -18.18 -10.91
N ALA A 23 1.61 -17.84 -10.43
CA ALA A 23 1.86 -16.71 -9.51
C ALA A 23 1.27 -15.37 -10.00
N MET A 24 1.28 -15.11 -11.33
CA MET A 24 0.78 -13.84 -11.88
C MET A 24 -0.74 -13.68 -11.73
N ALA A 25 -1.50 -14.77 -11.68
CA ALA A 25 -2.95 -14.68 -11.45
C ALA A 25 -3.25 -14.19 -10.02
N TYR A 26 -2.51 -14.66 -9.01
CA TYR A 26 -2.59 -14.15 -7.64
C TYR A 26 -2.18 -12.69 -7.56
N PHE A 27 -1.06 -12.32 -8.19
CA PHE A 27 -0.58 -10.95 -8.21
C PHE A 27 -1.63 -9.99 -8.79
N ASN A 28 -2.14 -10.31 -9.96
CA ASN A 28 -3.13 -9.48 -10.64
C ASN A 28 -4.45 -9.39 -9.85
N ARG A 29 -4.89 -10.51 -9.23
CA ARG A 29 -6.07 -10.52 -8.37
C ARG A 29 -5.88 -9.63 -7.15
N ALA A 30 -4.72 -9.68 -6.50
CA ALA A 30 -4.38 -8.79 -5.39
C ALA A 30 -4.42 -7.32 -5.80
N VAL A 31 -3.83 -6.98 -6.95
CA VAL A 31 -3.82 -5.60 -7.48
C VAL A 31 -5.24 -5.11 -7.77
N VAL A 32 -6.08 -5.93 -8.37
CA VAL A 32 -7.48 -5.56 -8.68
C VAL A 32 -8.29 -5.38 -7.38
N ARG A 33 -8.15 -6.28 -6.41
CA ARG A 33 -8.78 -6.15 -5.09
C ARG A 33 -8.35 -4.87 -4.38
N TYR A 34 -7.06 -4.55 -4.41
CA TYR A 34 -6.55 -3.31 -3.81
C TYR A 34 -7.16 -2.07 -4.47
N LYS A 35 -7.24 -2.05 -5.80
CA LYS A 35 -7.88 -0.95 -6.55
C LYS A 35 -9.37 -0.83 -6.23
N GLN A 36 -10.08 -1.94 -6.09
CA GLN A 36 -11.49 -1.96 -5.68
C GLN A 36 -11.66 -1.38 -4.27
N LEU A 37 -10.79 -1.75 -3.35
CA LEU A 37 -10.79 -1.24 -1.98
C LEU A 37 -10.56 0.27 -1.96
N ASP A 38 -9.54 0.77 -2.67
CA ASP A 38 -9.22 2.20 -2.79
C ASP A 38 -10.37 2.99 -3.42
N TYR A 39 -10.98 2.46 -4.48
CA TYR A 39 -12.16 3.04 -5.11
C TYR A 39 -13.34 3.14 -4.15
N ASN A 40 -13.65 2.06 -3.41
CA ASN A 40 -14.74 2.05 -2.45
C ASN A 40 -14.51 3.05 -1.30
N MET A 41 -13.26 3.20 -0.86
CA MET A 41 -12.87 4.18 0.15
C MET A 41 -13.03 5.61 -0.36
N SER A 42 -12.63 5.90 -1.59
CA SER A 42 -12.75 7.24 -2.19
C SER A 42 -14.22 7.63 -2.43
N GLN A 43 -15.08 6.68 -2.81
CA GLN A 43 -16.53 6.92 -2.96
C GLN A 43 -17.21 7.19 -1.61
N ALA A 44 -16.82 6.45 -0.57
CA ALA A 44 -17.35 6.69 0.78
C ALA A 44 -16.94 8.07 1.33
N ALA A 45 -15.79 8.57 0.90
CA ALA A 45 -15.29 9.89 1.28
C ALA A 45 -16.00 11.04 0.55
N SER A 46 -16.35 10.87 -0.71
CA SER A 46 -17.09 11.89 -1.49
C SER A 46 -18.54 12.09 -1.06
N SER A 47 -19.09 11.15 -0.30
CA SER A 47 -20.45 11.24 0.27
C SER A 47 -20.50 11.88 1.65
N GLN A 48 -19.39 12.21 2.26
CA GLN A 48 -19.28 12.97 3.51
C GLN A 48 -18.15 13.99 3.35
N ASP A 49 -18.43 15.28 3.56
CA ASP A 49 -17.53 16.44 3.39
C ASP A 49 -16.27 16.44 4.30
N ASP A 50 -15.68 15.30 4.57
CA ASP A 50 -14.52 15.19 5.45
C ASP A 50 -13.62 14.02 5.04
N PHE A 51 -12.89 14.17 3.92
CA PHE A 51 -11.80 13.25 3.69
C PHE A 51 -10.59 13.86 2.99
N SER A 52 -9.61 14.26 3.79
CA SER A 52 -8.22 14.28 3.33
C SER A 52 -7.74 12.83 3.22
N ALA A 53 -7.89 12.31 2.03
CA ALA A 53 -7.51 10.97 1.69
C ALA A 53 -6.05 10.71 2.03
N MET A 54 -5.83 9.76 2.93
CA MET A 54 -4.58 9.05 3.03
C MET A 54 -4.47 8.09 1.83
N SER A 55 -4.57 8.65 0.63
CA SER A 55 -4.09 8.01 -0.56
C SER A 55 -2.58 8.11 -0.51
N MET A 56 -1.91 7.08 -0.03
CA MET A 56 -0.57 6.78 -0.50
C MET A 56 -0.74 6.44 -1.98
N ASN A 57 -0.99 7.50 -2.76
CA ASN A 57 -1.13 7.40 -4.19
C ASN A 57 0.21 6.91 -4.73
N LEU A 58 0.21 5.78 -5.41
CA LEU A 58 1.26 5.35 -6.34
C LEU A 58 1.48 6.37 -7.49
N LYS A 59 0.79 7.51 -7.46
CA LYS A 59 1.04 8.71 -8.26
C LYS A 59 1.57 9.79 -7.35
N MET A 60 2.92 9.88 -7.31
CA MET A 60 3.72 11.07 -7.01
C MET A 60 2.97 12.26 -6.36
N GLY A 61 3.25 12.50 -5.09
CA GLY A 61 3.39 13.87 -4.60
C GLY A 61 2.17 14.57 -4.07
N LYS A 62 1.45 14.00 -3.07
CA LYS A 62 0.69 14.83 -2.13
C LYS A 62 0.86 14.33 -0.68
N ASN A 63 1.17 15.28 0.20
CA ASN A 63 1.55 15.07 1.59
C ASN A 63 0.50 14.34 2.46
N PRO A 64 0.91 13.51 3.43
CA PRO A 64 -0.01 13.01 4.45
C PRO A 64 -0.37 14.14 5.42
N THR A 65 -1.58 14.61 5.38
CA THR A 65 -2.16 15.49 6.41
C THR A 65 -2.80 14.62 7.48
N VAL A 66 -2.56 14.96 8.73
CA VAL A 66 -3.08 14.26 9.92
C VAL A 66 -4.61 14.20 9.85
N VAL A 67 -5.16 13.00 9.86
CA VAL A 67 -6.61 12.77 9.84
C VAL A 67 -7.17 12.91 11.25
N ARG A 68 -8.06 13.87 11.42
CA ARG A 68 -8.95 13.99 12.57
C ARG A 68 -10.20 13.16 12.27
N THR A 69 -10.53 12.19 13.10
CA THR A 69 -11.73 11.37 12.94
C THR A 69 -12.98 12.17 13.27
N PRO A 70 -14.01 12.22 12.39
CA PRO A 70 -15.31 12.74 12.79
C PRO A 70 -16.09 11.67 13.56
N ALA A 71 -16.57 12.03 14.72
CA ALA A 71 -17.50 11.23 15.50
C ALA A 71 -18.92 11.50 14.99
N THR A 72 -19.53 10.56 14.27
CA THR A 72 -20.97 10.25 14.25
C THR A 72 -21.29 9.20 13.18
N SER A 73 -20.87 7.96 13.39
CA SER A 73 -21.48 6.81 12.73
C SER A 73 -21.96 5.86 13.82
N ASP A 74 -23.15 5.28 13.63
CA ASP A 74 -23.69 4.24 14.49
C ASP A 74 -22.59 3.18 14.75
N PRO A 75 -22.23 2.86 16.03
CA PRO A 75 -21.14 1.94 16.35
C PRO A 75 -21.26 0.58 15.67
N ALA A 76 -22.48 0.09 15.43
CA ALA A 76 -22.72 -1.18 14.74
C ALA A 76 -22.36 -1.10 13.25
N SER A 77 -22.68 0.00 12.58
CA SER A 77 -22.36 0.18 11.15
C SER A 77 -20.86 0.42 10.93
N ALA A 78 -20.19 1.08 11.86
CA ALA A 78 -18.74 1.26 11.85
C ALA A 78 -18.03 -0.09 11.99
N SER A 79 -18.44 -0.92 12.95
CA SER A 79 -17.89 -2.27 13.17
C SER A 79 -18.01 -3.19 11.95
N LEU A 80 -19.16 -3.15 11.25
CA LEU A 80 -19.36 -3.95 10.03
C LEU A 80 -18.46 -3.49 8.87
N LYS A 81 -18.28 -2.17 8.71
CA LYS A 81 -17.37 -1.62 7.68
C LYS A 81 -15.93 -1.96 7.98
N ASP A 82 -15.52 -1.90 9.25
CA ASP A 82 -14.14 -2.22 9.67
C ASP A 82 -13.85 -3.72 9.50
N ASN A 83 -14.80 -4.60 9.85
CA ASN A 83 -14.69 -6.04 9.63
C ASN A 83 -14.57 -6.40 8.14
N LYS A 84 -15.39 -5.76 7.28
CA LYS A 84 -15.30 -5.96 5.84
C LYS A 84 -13.94 -5.52 5.30
N ARG A 85 -13.45 -4.36 5.73
CA ARG A 85 -12.13 -3.85 5.32
C ARG A 85 -11.00 -4.76 5.76
N ALA A 86 -11.04 -5.25 7.00
CA ALA A 86 -10.06 -6.20 7.52
C ALA A 86 -10.03 -7.49 6.69
N TYR A 87 -11.20 -8.01 6.33
CA TYR A 87 -11.31 -9.18 5.47
C TYR A 87 -10.72 -8.95 4.08
N GLU A 88 -11.02 -7.80 3.44
CA GLU A 88 -10.46 -7.46 2.13
C GLU A 88 -8.93 -7.34 2.19
N HIS A 89 -8.39 -6.70 3.22
CA HIS A 89 -6.95 -6.62 3.44
C HIS A 89 -6.31 -8.01 3.58
N GLU A 90 -6.95 -8.90 4.34
CA GLU A 90 -6.46 -10.28 4.52
C GLU A 90 -6.42 -11.04 3.20
N MET A 91 -7.46 -10.92 2.38
CA MET A 91 -7.53 -11.59 1.08
C MET A 91 -6.43 -11.08 0.12
N ILE A 92 -6.16 -9.78 0.13
CA ILE A 92 -5.07 -9.19 -0.67
C ILE A 92 -3.71 -9.68 -0.17
N THR A 93 -3.51 -9.72 1.15
CA THR A 93 -2.27 -10.21 1.76
C THR A 93 -2.00 -11.66 1.39
N ARG A 94 -3.02 -12.54 1.49
CA ARG A 94 -2.92 -13.96 1.11
C ARG A 94 -2.50 -14.14 -0.36
N ASP A 95 -3.04 -13.33 -1.25
CA ASP A 95 -2.68 -13.39 -2.66
C ASP A 95 -1.20 -13.01 -2.86
N TYR A 96 -0.70 -11.93 -2.21
CA TYR A 96 0.74 -11.59 -2.26
C TYR A 96 1.63 -12.65 -1.60
N ASP A 97 1.19 -13.27 -0.50
CA ASP A 97 1.90 -14.37 0.15
C ASP A 97 2.06 -15.57 -0.79
N MET A 98 1.01 -15.88 -1.57
CA MET A 98 1.09 -16.94 -2.59
C MET A 98 2.05 -16.58 -3.71
N VAL A 99 2.06 -15.32 -4.18
CA VAL A 99 3.07 -14.86 -5.16
C VAL A 99 4.48 -15.05 -4.63
N ILE A 100 4.74 -14.63 -3.39
CA ILE A 100 6.06 -14.75 -2.75
C ILE A 100 6.45 -16.22 -2.57
N LYS A 101 5.52 -17.08 -2.23
CA LYS A 101 5.75 -18.53 -2.11
C LYS A 101 6.12 -19.16 -3.44
N LEU A 102 5.40 -18.83 -4.51
CA LEU A 102 5.58 -19.40 -5.84
C LEU A 102 6.77 -18.78 -6.58
N ASN A 103 7.02 -17.50 -6.36
CA ASN A 103 8.13 -16.76 -6.96
C ASN A 103 8.78 -15.82 -5.93
N PRO A 104 9.71 -16.31 -5.09
CA PRO A 104 10.38 -15.50 -4.07
C PRO A 104 11.22 -14.33 -4.62
N GLY A 105 11.53 -14.34 -5.91
CA GLY A 105 12.26 -13.25 -6.60
C GLY A 105 11.37 -12.11 -7.08
N PHE A 106 10.03 -12.23 -6.97
CA PHE A 106 9.12 -11.24 -7.53
C PHE A 106 9.01 -9.99 -6.64
N VAL A 107 9.86 -9.01 -6.92
CA VAL A 107 10.06 -7.78 -6.14
C VAL A 107 8.75 -7.04 -5.84
N TYR A 108 7.88 -6.91 -6.84
CA TYR A 108 6.63 -6.16 -6.71
C TYR A 108 5.62 -6.77 -5.73
N ALA A 109 5.71 -8.08 -5.43
CA ALA A 109 4.83 -8.68 -4.42
C ALA A 109 5.17 -8.17 -3.02
N TYR A 110 6.45 -8.11 -2.68
CA TYR A 110 6.91 -7.52 -1.42
C TYR A 110 6.56 -6.04 -1.34
N PHE A 111 6.86 -5.28 -2.38
CA PHE A 111 6.58 -3.84 -2.42
C PHE A 111 5.08 -3.54 -2.22
N ASN A 112 4.21 -4.22 -2.95
CA ASN A 112 2.76 -3.99 -2.87
C ASN A 112 2.17 -4.50 -1.53
N ARG A 113 2.68 -5.59 -0.95
CA ARG A 113 2.30 -6.04 0.38
C ARG A 113 2.75 -5.03 1.45
N GLY A 114 3.93 -4.44 1.30
CA GLY A 114 4.41 -3.34 2.13
C GLY A 114 3.50 -2.11 2.05
N ASN A 115 3.04 -1.74 0.86
CA ASN A 115 2.07 -0.64 0.69
C ASN A 115 0.75 -0.92 1.43
N LEU A 116 0.22 -2.14 1.31
CA LEU A 116 -0.98 -2.55 2.03
C LEU A 116 -0.80 -2.47 3.55
N ARG A 117 0.35 -2.93 4.07
CA ARG A 117 0.70 -2.85 5.49
C ARG A 117 0.83 -1.42 5.99
N CYS A 118 1.34 -0.50 5.17
CA CYS A 118 1.34 0.93 5.49
C CYS A 118 -0.08 1.49 5.64
N VAL A 119 -1.01 1.10 4.77
CA VAL A 119 -2.44 1.48 4.88
C VAL A 119 -3.04 0.96 6.20
N GLN A 120 -2.64 -0.22 6.64
CA GLN A 120 -3.03 -0.83 7.93
C GLN A 120 -2.30 -0.21 9.12
N ARG A 121 -1.38 0.73 8.92
CA ARG A 121 -0.46 1.31 9.91
C ARG A 121 0.50 0.31 10.54
N ASP A 122 0.66 -0.88 9.98
CA ASP A 122 1.71 -1.82 10.36
C ASP A 122 3.03 -1.44 9.67
N PHE A 123 3.58 -0.31 10.12
CA PHE A 123 4.82 0.22 9.55
C PHE A 123 6.01 -0.72 9.76
N ARG A 124 6.00 -1.52 10.84
CA ARG A 124 7.07 -2.48 11.11
C ARG A 124 7.12 -3.57 10.03
N ALA A 125 6.00 -4.19 9.75
CA ALA A 125 5.92 -5.21 8.72
C ALA A 125 6.12 -4.61 7.31
N ALA A 126 5.63 -3.39 7.06
CA ALA A 126 5.87 -2.67 5.80
C ALA A 126 7.37 -2.44 5.56
N ILE A 127 8.12 -1.99 6.57
CA ILE A 127 9.58 -1.79 6.48
C ILE A 127 10.30 -3.10 6.15
N GLN A 128 9.87 -4.22 6.71
CA GLN A 128 10.41 -5.53 6.37
C GLN A 128 10.18 -5.86 4.89
N ASP A 129 8.95 -5.71 4.40
CA ASP A 129 8.62 -5.98 3.00
C ASP A 129 9.38 -5.08 2.03
N TYR A 130 9.48 -3.79 2.29
CA TYR A 130 10.29 -2.90 1.46
C TYR A 130 11.77 -3.28 1.50
N SER A 131 12.28 -3.76 2.64
CA SER A 131 13.67 -4.22 2.73
C SER A 131 13.91 -5.47 1.91
N GLU A 132 12.94 -6.40 1.86
CA GLU A 132 12.99 -7.56 0.99
C GLU A 132 12.96 -7.17 -0.50
N ALA A 133 12.14 -6.15 -0.86
CA ALA A 133 12.10 -5.62 -2.22
C ALA A 133 13.45 -5.00 -2.61
N ILE A 134 14.03 -4.17 -1.75
CA ILE A 134 15.34 -3.51 -1.97
C ILE A 134 16.48 -4.52 -2.05
N GLN A 135 16.45 -5.58 -1.25
CA GLN A 135 17.47 -6.63 -1.30
C GLN A 135 17.50 -7.33 -2.67
N ARG A 136 16.35 -7.46 -3.31
CA ARG A 136 16.21 -8.10 -4.63
C ARG A 136 16.45 -7.13 -5.78
N ASP A 137 16.10 -5.87 -5.59
CA ASP A 137 16.32 -4.78 -6.53
C ASP A 137 16.88 -3.55 -5.79
N PRO A 138 18.20 -3.41 -5.70
CA PRO A 138 18.86 -2.27 -5.02
C PRO A 138 18.63 -0.91 -5.68
N GLU A 139 18.07 -0.87 -6.90
CA GLU A 139 17.76 0.37 -7.61
C GLU A 139 16.27 0.73 -7.54
N PHE A 140 15.47 -0.02 -6.78
CA PHE A 140 14.03 0.23 -6.65
C PHE A 140 13.76 1.49 -5.81
N ALA A 141 13.78 2.62 -6.46
CA ALA A 141 13.66 3.96 -5.85
C ALA A 141 12.40 4.12 -4.99
N GLU A 142 11.24 3.62 -5.47
CA GLU A 142 9.96 3.69 -4.75
C GLU A 142 9.97 2.88 -3.45
N ALA A 143 10.70 1.78 -3.40
CA ALA A 143 10.81 0.99 -2.18
C ALA A 143 11.62 1.73 -1.11
N TYR A 144 12.71 2.39 -1.48
CA TYR A 144 13.43 3.29 -0.56
C TYR A 144 12.54 4.44 -0.09
N PHE A 145 11.84 5.08 -1.00
CA PHE A 145 10.95 6.20 -0.67
C PHE A 145 9.89 5.79 0.36
N ASN A 146 9.16 4.71 0.09
CA ASN A 146 8.09 4.23 0.96
C ASN A 146 8.62 3.69 2.29
N ARG A 147 9.81 3.01 2.29
CA ARG A 147 10.48 2.60 3.53
C ARG A 147 10.90 3.79 4.37
N GLY A 148 11.42 4.83 3.73
CA GLY A 148 11.76 6.09 4.38
C GLY A 148 10.55 6.72 5.08
N LEU A 149 9.42 6.84 4.39
CA LEU A 149 8.17 7.35 4.99
C LEU A 149 7.66 6.49 6.14
N ALA A 150 7.70 5.15 5.99
CA ALA A 150 7.30 4.23 7.04
C ALA A 150 8.18 4.36 8.29
N ARG A 151 9.51 4.53 8.13
CA ARG A 151 10.46 4.78 9.23
C ARG A 151 10.19 6.10 9.94
N LEU A 152 9.92 7.16 9.17
CA LEU A 152 9.51 8.45 9.73
C LEU A 152 8.23 8.33 10.56
N SER A 153 7.25 7.56 10.08
CA SER A 153 6.00 7.31 10.80
C SER A 153 6.20 6.51 12.09
N GLN A 154 7.30 5.77 12.22
CA GLN A 154 7.73 5.09 13.46
C GLN A 154 8.61 5.95 14.38
N GLY A 155 8.94 7.18 13.98
CA GLY A 155 9.84 8.06 14.72
C GLY A 155 11.34 7.84 14.45
N ASP A 156 11.68 6.96 13.52
CA ASP A 156 13.08 6.70 13.12
C ASP A 156 13.51 7.69 12.02
N ALA A 157 13.72 8.93 12.44
CA ALA A 157 14.05 10.02 11.53
C ALA A 157 15.37 9.79 10.79
N ASN A 158 16.41 9.29 11.48
CA ASN A 158 17.74 9.14 10.90
C ASN A 158 17.73 8.14 9.74
N ARG A 159 17.18 6.94 9.94
CA ARG A 159 17.07 5.93 8.88
C ARG A 159 16.05 6.30 7.83
N GLY A 160 15.00 7.03 8.20
CA GLY A 160 14.00 7.55 7.27
C GLY A 160 14.61 8.55 6.28
N ILE A 161 15.38 9.52 6.77
CA ILE A 161 16.08 10.51 5.94
C ILE A 161 17.12 9.83 5.02
N ALA A 162 17.86 8.84 5.52
CA ALA A 162 18.82 8.10 4.70
C ALA A 162 18.14 7.38 3.52
N ASP A 163 16.99 6.73 3.75
CA ASP A 163 16.23 6.09 2.69
C ASP A 163 15.66 7.12 1.69
N LEU A 164 15.15 8.24 2.17
CA LEU A 164 14.66 9.32 1.28
C LEU A 164 15.79 9.91 0.45
N SER A 165 16.99 10.08 1.03
CA SER A 165 18.16 10.53 0.26
C SER A 165 18.50 9.55 -0.86
N LYS A 166 18.50 8.24 -0.54
CA LYS A 166 18.74 7.21 -1.56
C LYS A 166 17.66 7.20 -2.66
N ALA A 167 16.39 7.36 -2.28
CA ALA A 167 15.31 7.49 -3.25
C ALA A 167 15.49 8.72 -4.17
N GLY A 168 15.96 9.83 -3.61
CA GLY A 168 16.27 11.06 -4.36
C GLY A 168 17.42 10.84 -5.37
N GLU A 169 18.50 10.17 -4.95
CA GLU A 169 19.63 9.79 -5.84
C GLU A 169 19.15 8.89 -6.99
N LEU A 170 18.18 8.00 -6.73
CA LEU A 170 17.58 7.11 -7.72
C LEU A 170 16.46 7.77 -8.55
N GLY A 171 16.24 9.09 -8.41
CA GLY A 171 15.38 9.89 -9.28
C GLY A 171 14.05 10.35 -8.67
N ILE A 172 13.73 10.00 -7.42
CA ILE A 172 12.52 10.52 -6.75
C ILE A 172 12.79 11.91 -6.15
N ILE A 173 12.72 12.94 -6.98
CA ILE A 173 13.05 14.34 -6.62
C ILE A 173 12.23 14.83 -5.41
N ASN A 174 10.98 14.40 -5.26
CA ASN A 174 10.12 14.79 -4.14
C ASN A 174 10.68 14.39 -2.76
N ALA A 175 11.59 13.40 -2.70
CA ALA A 175 12.23 12.99 -1.46
C ALA A 175 13.01 14.13 -0.81
N TYR A 176 13.71 14.94 -1.60
CA TYR A 176 14.46 16.10 -1.09
C TYR A 176 13.57 17.18 -0.46
N SER A 177 12.36 17.37 -0.99
CA SER A 177 11.40 18.31 -0.42
C SER A 177 10.93 17.88 0.97
N ILE A 178 10.77 16.58 1.18
CA ILE A 178 10.41 16.00 2.49
C ILE A 178 11.57 16.19 3.48
N ILE A 179 12.79 15.82 3.07
CA ILE A 179 14.00 15.98 3.90
C ILE A 179 14.14 17.43 4.34
N LYS A 180 14.07 18.39 3.39
CA LYS A 180 14.18 19.82 3.69
C LYS A 180 13.20 20.28 4.75
N ARG A 181 11.93 19.85 4.69
CA ARG A 181 10.94 20.23 5.70
C ARG A 181 11.23 19.65 7.09
N MET A 182 11.84 18.47 7.15
CA MET A 182 12.19 17.85 8.43
C MET A 182 13.42 18.44 9.08
N THR A 183 14.34 18.99 8.29
CA THR A 183 15.60 19.56 8.78
C THR A 183 15.51 21.09 9.01
N SER A 184 14.40 21.74 8.61
CA SER A 184 14.19 23.20 8.76
C SER A 184 13.39 23.57 10.01
N ASN A 185 13.05 22.61 10.86
CA ASN A 185 12.46 22.79 12.19
C ASN A 185 13.48 22.46 13.27
#